data_beb65513f1e3149fc9474db031d99a5a
#
_entry.id   beb65513f1e3149fc9474db031d99a5a
#
_cell.length_a   1.000
_cell.length_b   1.000
_cell.length_c   1.000
_cell.angle_alpha   90.00
_cell.angle_beta   90.00
_cell.angle_gamma   90.00
#
_symmetry.space_group_name_H-M   'P 1'
#
loop_
_entity.id
_entity.type
_entity.pdbx_description
1 polymer ?
#
loop_
_entity_poly.entity_id
_entity_poly.type
_entity_poly.pdbx_seq_one_letter_code
_entity_poly.pdbx_strand_id
1 'polypeptide(L)'
;MMNPADRSQAIMDYALRRRFKFYDMRPAFGSEGFRAYQKRLDNVLFDALIGQIKSLNREIAGDVSLGRGFCIGHSYFCGRTPQTCTEEWMYMTVEYDILPMLREYWFDEPEKVQKWEERLRGVLNDE
;
A
#
# COMPACT_ATOMS: atom_id res chain seq x y z
N MET A 1 17.09 16.10 -11.85
CA MET A 1 16.46 16.10 -10.52
C MET A 1 15.14 16.86 -10.56
N MET A 2 14.10 16.24 -10.00
CA MET A 2 12.78 16.85 -9.98
C MET A 2 12.72 17.91 -8.88
N ASN A 3 12.16 19.08 -9.19
CA ASN A 3 12.04 20.09 -8.15
C ASN A 3 10.80 19.83 -7.29
N PRO A 4 10.69 20.46 -6.11
CA PRO A 4 9.59 20.17 -5.19
C PRO A 4 8.19 20.41 -5.76
N ALA A 5 8.04 21.40 -6.63
CA ALA A 5 6.74 21.67 -7.24
C ALA A 5 6.32 20.52 -8.16
N ASP A 6 7.26 20.00 -8.93
CA ASP A 6 6.97 18.89 -9.83
C ASP A 6 6.60 17.62 -9.07
N ARG A 7 7.23 17.40 -7.93
CA ARG A 7 6.91 16.25 -7.11
C ARG A 7 5.52 16.35 -6.53
N SER A 8 5.16 17.53 -6.00
CA SER A 8 3.83 17.74 -5.46
C SER A 8 2.78 17.52 -6.52
N GLN A 9 3.05 17.99 -7.73
CA GLN A 9 2.14 17.80 -8.85
C GLN A 9 1.97 16.32 -9.18
N ALA A 10 3.05 15.58 -9.22
CA ALA A 10 3.01 14.14 -9.53
C ALA A 10 2.20 13.37 -8.50
N ILE A 11 2.37 13.68 -7.22
CA ILE A 11 1.63 13.01 -6.15
C ILE A 11 0.15 13.34 -6.26
N MET A 12 -0.17 14.60 -6.52
CA MET A 12 -1.55 15.03 -6.68
C MET A 12 -2.22 14.38 -7.87
N ASP A 13 -1.51 14.30 -8.99
CA ASP A 13 -2.05 13.65 -10.19
C ASP A 13 -2.34 12.18 -9.92
N TYR A 14 -1.47 11.51 -9.21
CA TYR A 14 -1.66 10.12 -8.84
C TYR A 14 -2.92 9.95 -8.00
N ALA A 15 -3.07 10.77 -6.98
CA ALA A 15 -4.23 10.72 -6.10
C ALA A 15 -5.53 10.99 -6.87
N LEU A 16 -5.51 11.99 -7.73
CA LEU A 16 -6.68 12.33 -8.53
C LEU A 16 -7.09 11.22 -9.46
N ARG A 17 -6.11 10.59 -10.13
CA ARG A 17 -6.41 9.47 -11.01
C ARG A 17 -7.03 8.30 -10.27
N ARG A 18 -6.58 8.05 -9.06
CA ARG A 18 -7.17 7.00 -8.23
C ARG A 18 -8.60 7.35 -7.86
N ARG A 19 -8.88 8.61 -7.56
CA ARG A 19 -10.23 9.04 -7.21
C ARG A 19 -11.20 8.85 -8.37
N PHE A 20 -10.77 9.13 -9.58
CA PHE A 20 -11.62 8.93 -10.75
C PHE A 20 -11.81 7.46 -11.06
N LYS A 21 -10.78 6.66 -10.86
CA LYS A 21 -10.81 5.25 -11.19
C LYS A 21 -11.58 4.42 -10.16
N PHE A 22 -11.41 4.77 -8.91
CA PHE A 22 -12.05 4.06 -7.80
C PHE A 22 -12.94 5.04 -7.06
N TYR A 23 -14.18 5.01 -7.39
CA TYR A 23 -15.16 5.98 -6.97
C TYR A 23 -15.05 6.36 -5.49
N ASP A 24 -14.87 5.38 -4.63
CA ASP A 24 -14.67 5.62 -3.22
C ASP A 24 -13.22 5.32 -2.89
N MET A 25 -12.49 6.35 -2.53
CA MET A 25 -11.05 6.26 -2.31
C MET A 25 -10.65 5.65 -0.98
N ARG A 26 -11.61 5.33 -0.15
CA ARG A 26 -11.26 4.77 1.15
C ARG A 26 -10.76 3.35 1.00
N PRO A 27 -9.65 3.01 1.67
CA PRO A 27 -9.19 1.63 1.69
C PRO A 27 -10.26 0.76 2.35
N ALA A 28 -10.64 -0.31 1.68
CA ALA A 28 -11.73 -1.16 2.14
C ALA A 28 -11.25 -2.46 2.77
N PHE A 29 -10.10 -2.42 3.45
CA PHE A 29 -9.56 -3.61 4.11
C PHE A 29 -10.47 -4.13 5.22
N GLY A 30 -11.27 -3.27 5.81
CA GLY A 30 -12.19 -3.67 6.86
C GLY A 30 -13.58 -4.02 6.39
N SER A 31 -13.84 -3.97 5.09
CA SER A 31 -15.15 -4.30 4.55
C SER A 31 -15.43 -5.80 4.66
N GLU A 32 -16.72 -6.16 4.69
CA GLU A 32 -17.11 -7.56 4.73
C GLU A 32 -16.57 -8.32 3.53
N GLY A 33 -16.63 -7.69 2.36
CA GLY A 33 -16.16 -8.32 1.13
C GLY A 33 -14.68 -8.65 1.18
N PHE A 34 -13.86 -7.69 1.62
CA PHE A 34 -12.44 -7.93 1.70
C PHE A 34 -12.10 -8.94 2.78
N ARG A 35 -12.77 -8.86 3.92
CA ARG A 35 -12.54 -9.80 5.00
C ARG A 35 -12.88 -11.22 4.61
N ALA A 36 -13.98 -11.39 3.88
CA ALA A 36 -14.36 -12.71 3.35
C ALA A 36 -13.33 -13.22 2.34
N TYR A 37 -12.84 -12.34 1.49
CA TYR A 37 -11.80 -12.66 0.52
C TYR A 37 -10.53 -13.11 1.24
N GLN A 38 -10.10 -12.34 2.23
CA GLN A 38 -8.90 -12.65 3.01
C GLN A 38 -9.03 -14.00 3.70
N LYS A 39 -10.20 -14.29 4.23
CA LYS A 39 -10.47 -15.55 4.90
C LYS A 39 -10.43 -16.72 3.91
N ARG A 40 -10.95 -16.51 2.69
CA ARG A 40 -10.91 -17.54 1.66
C ARG A 40 -9.49 -17.85 1.23
N LEU A 41 -8.62 -16.86 1.19
CA LEU A 41 -7.22 -17.10 0.84
C LEU A 41 -6.51 -17.94 1.89
N ASP A 42 -6.92 -17.80 3.14
CA ASP A 42 -6.38 -18.59 4.26
C ASP A 42 -4.85 -18.62 4.22
N ASN A 43 -4.26 -17.43 4.17
CA ASN A 43 -2.82 -17.29 4.02
C ASN A 43 -2.27 -16.40 5.13
N VAL A 44 -1.50 -17.00 6.03
CA VAL A 44 -0.96 -16.32 7.21
C VAL A 44 -0.04 -15.17 6.78
N LEU A 45 0.77 -15.38 5.76
CA LEU A 45 1.69 -14.37 5.27
C LEU A 45 0.93 -13.18 4.69
N PHE A 46 -0.12 -13.46 3.93
CA PHE A 46 -0.98 -12.41 3.38
C PHE A 46 -1.63 -11.61 4.51
N ASP A 47 -2.11 -12.30 5.54
CA ASP A 47 -2.73 -11.63 6.69
C ASP A 47 -1.75 -10.70 7.38
N ALA A 48 -0.50 -11.14 7.54
CA ALA A 48 0.53 -10.30 8.14
C ALA A 48 0.85 -9.09 7.27
N LEU A 49 0.91 -9.28 5.97
CA LEU A 49 1.15 -8.19 5.04
C LEU A 49 0.04 -7.16 5.10
N ILE A 50 -1.21 -7.61 5.07
CA ILE A 50 -2.36 -6.69 5.16
C ILE A 50 -2.34 -5.92 6.48
N GLY A 51 -1.94 -6.58 7.57
CA GLY A 51 -1.80 -5.91 8.85
C GLY A 51 -0.80 -4.76 8.79
N GLN A 52 0.33 -4.97 8.12
CA GLN A 52 1.32 -3.91 7.93
C GLN A 52 0.80 -2.79 7.05
N ILE A 53 0.07 -3.13 6.00
CA ILE A 53 -0.50 -2.11 5.11
C ILE A 53 -1.52 -1.25 5.87
N LYS A 54 -2.33 -1.86 6.73
CA LYS A 54 -3.26 -1.09 7.56
C LYS A 54 -2.53 -0.12 8.48
N SER A 55 -1.40 -0.56 9.07
CA SER A 55 -0.59 0.31 9.91
C SER A 55 0.03 1.44 9.11
N LEU A 56 0.51 1.12 7.92
CA LEU A 56 1.07 2.11 7.01
C LEU A 56 0.01 3.16 6.65
N ASN A 57 -1.21 2.72 6.36
CA ASN A 57 -2.29 3.64 6.02
C ASN A 57 -2.63 4.58 7.19
N ARG A 58 -2.54 4.09 8.41
CA ARG A 58 -2.76 4.95 9.57
C ARG A 58 -1.70 6.06 9.62
N GLU A 59 -0.47 5.73 9.33
CA GLU A 59 0.60 6.73 9.31
C GLU A 59 0.40 7.72 8.15
N ILE A 60 0.03 7.23 6.98
CA ILE A 60 -0.24 8.09 5.82
C ILE A 60 -1.41 9.04 6.11
N ALA A 61 -2.48 8.51 6.67
CA ALA A 61 -3.66 9.33 6.97
C ALA A 61 -3.37 10.42 7.99
N GLY A 62 -2.43 10.15 8.91
CA GLY A 62 -2.05 11.11 9.93
C GLY A 62 -0.94 12.06 9.49
N ASP A 63 -0.40 11.87 8.31
CA ASP A 63 0.67 12.71 7.79
C ASP A 63 0.08 14.01 7.26
N VAL A 64 0.58 15.14 7.78
CA VAL A 64 0.07 16.46 7.42
C VAL A 64 0.19 16.73 5.92
N SER A 65 1.23 16.19 5.30
CA SER A 65 1.50 16.42 3.88
C SER A 65 0.68 15.53 2.97
N LEU A 66 0.17 14.41 3.46
CA LEU A 66 -0.49 13.42 2.62
C LEU A 66 -1.99 13.31 2.91
N GLY A 67 -2.34 12.70 4.02
CA GLY A 67 -3.74 12.54 4.39
C GLY A 67 -4.38 11.31 3.79
N ARG A 68 -5.70 11.19 4.02
CA ARG A 68 -6.46 9.99 3.65
C ARG A 68 -6.47 9.68 2.16
N GLY A 69 -6.40 10.70 1.33
CA GLY A 69 -6.43 10.50 -0.12
C GLY A 69 -5.24 9.73 -0.67
N PHE A 70 -4.19 9.61 0.11
CA PHE A 70 -2.98 8.93 -0.30
C PHE A 70 -2.85 7.53 0.29
N CYS A 71 -3.82 7.08 1.06
CA CYS A 71 -3.78 5.73 1.62
C CYS A 71 -3.78 4.67 0.52
N ILE A 72 -3.11 3.56 0.79
CA ILE A 72 -3.00 2.46 -0.16
C ILE A 72 -4.32 1.70 -0.16
N GLY A 73 -4.92 1.58 -1.33
CA GLY A 73 -6.19 0.91 -1.48
C GLY A 73 -6.08 -0.59 -1.49
N HIS A 74 -7.17 -1.25 -1.14
CA HIS A 74 -7.23 -2.71 -1.11
C HIS A 74 -7.13 -3.33 -2.52
N SER A 75 -7.37 -2.56 -3.56
CA SER A 75 -7.35 -3.06 -4.93
C SER A 75 -6.01 -3.66 -5.33
N TYR A 76 -4.91 -3.20 -4.73
CA TYR A 76 -3.60 -3.77 -5.00
C TYR A 76 -3.49 -5.23 -4.58
N PHE A 77 -4.37 -5.66 -3.68
CA PHE A 77 -4.28 -6.97 -3.05
C PHE A 77 -5.45 -7.88 -3.40
N CYS A 78 -6.32 -7.45 -4.30
CA CYS A 78 -7.50 -8.21 -4.70
C CYS A 78 -7.22 -9.11 -5.90
N GLY A 79 -8.19 -9.96 -6.24
CA GLY A 79 -8.15 -10.73 -7.48
C GLY A 79 -7.32 -12.00 -7.42
N ARG A 80 -6.99 -12.47 -6.23
CA ARG A 80 -6.20 -13.71 -6.09
C ARG A 80 -7.07 -14.85 -5.59
N THR A 81 -6.61 -16.06 -5.89
CA THR A 81 -7.17 -17.29 -5.34
C THR A 81 -6.16 -17.87 -4.35
N PRO A 82 -6.55 -18.87 -3.54
CA PRO A 82 -5.57 -19.48 -2.65
C PRO A 82 -4.34 -20.02 -3.38
N GLN A 83 -4.52 -20.43 -4.63
CA GLN A 83 -3.40 -20.96 -5.43
C GLN A 83 -2.53 -19.86 -6.01
N THR A 84 -3.07 -18.66 -6.25
CA THR A 84 -2.32 -17.56 -6.87
C THR A 84 -1.87 -16.51 -5.88
N CYS A 85 -2.27 -16.61 -4.62
CA CYS A 85 -1.81 -15.71 -3.56
C CYS A 85 -0.47 -16.21 -3.05
N THR A 86 0.56 -16.02 -3.86
CA THR A 86 1.89 -16.55 -3.58
C THR A 86 2.78 -15.50 -2.92
N GLU A 87 3.81 -15.98 -2.23
CA GLU A 87 4.81 -15.09 -1.64
C GLU A 87 5.47 -14.25 -2.72
N GLU A 88 5.75 -14.85 -3.88
CA GLU A 88 6.34 -14.13 -4.99
C GLU A 88 5.46 -12.96 -5.44
N TRP A 89 4.16 -13.20 -5.57
CA TRP A 89 3.22 -12.13 -5.95
C TRP A 89 3.20 -11.02 -4.90
N MET A 90 3.19 -11.40 -3.62
CA MET A 90 3.22 -10.41 -2.55
C MET A 90 4.50 -9.58 -2.60
N TYR A 91 5.62 -10.25 -2.80
CA TYR A 91 6.91 -9.57 -2.91
C TYR A 91 6.90 -8.58 -4.09
N MET A 92 6.40 -9.00 -5.25
CA MET A 92 6.36 -8.14 -6.41
C MET A 92 5.44 -6.94 -6.20
N THR A 93 4.30 -7.16 -5.54
CA THR A 93 3.40 -6.05 -5.23
C THR A 93 4.08 -5.02 -4.34
N VAL A 94 4.76 -5.48 -3.30
CA VAL A 94 5.48 -4.59 -2.40
C VAL A 94 6.59 -3.85 -3.13
N GLU A 95 7.43 -4.57 -3.87
CA GLU A 95 8.62 -3.99 -4.49
C GLU A 95 8.30 -3.06 -5.65
N TYR A 96 7.28 -3.38 -6.44
CA TYR A 96 7.03 -2.64 -7.68
C TYR A 96 5.84 -1.69 -7.62
N ASP A 97 4.94 -1.89 -6.66
CA ASP A 97 3.77 -1.02 -6.53
C ASP A 97 3.82 -0.18 -5.26
N ILE A 98 4.11 -0.79 -4.13
CA ILE A 98 4.00 -0.11 -2.84
C ILE A 98 5.24 0.74 -2.52
N LEU A 99 6.42 0.16 -2.58
CA LEU A 99 7.63 0.89 -2.20
C LEU A 99 7.92 2.08 -3.11
N PRO A 100 7.76 1.97 -4.45
CA PRO A 100 7.92 3.15 -5.28
C PRO A 100 6.96 4.28 -4.92
N MET A 101 5.73 3.92 -4.53
CA MET A 101 4.75 4.89 -4.08
C MET A 101 5.21 5.60 -2.81
N LEU A 102 5.75 4.86 -1.85
CA LEU A 102 6.25 5.46 -0.62
C LEU A 102 7.44 6.36 -0.87
N ARG A 103 8.30 6.00 -1.81
CA ARG A 103 9.44 6.86 -2.17
C ARG A 103 8.96 8.19 -2.75
N GLU A 104 7.83 8.17 -3.46
CA GLU A 104 7.21 9.40 -3.95
C GLU A 104 6.62 10.20 -2.81
N TYR A 105 5.87 9.56 -1.94
CA TYR A 105 5.18 10.24 -0.85
C TYR A 105 6.16 10.89 0.11
N TRP A 106 7.23 10.19 0.45
CA TRP A 106 8.18 10.63 1.46
C TRP A 106 9.57 10.84 0.89
N PHE A 107 9.62 11.50 -0.27
CA PHE A 107 10.90 11.71 -0.93
C PHE A 107 11.88 12.52 -0.07
N ASP A 108 11.35 13.39 0.79
CA ASP A 108 12.16 14.22 1.68
C ASP A 108 12.28 13.59 3.08
N GLU A 109 11.77 12.38 3.26
CA GLU A 109 11.85 11.69 4.53
C GLU A 109 12.31 10.24 4.30
N PRO A 110 13.56 10.07 3.87
CA PRO A 110 14.05 8.73 3.52
C PRO A 110 14.06 7.76 4.70
N GLU A 111 14.10 8.25 5.92
CA GLU A 111 14.06 7.39 7.09
C GLU A 111 12.72 6.70 7.24
N LYS A 112 11.63 7.39 6.90
CA LYS A 112 10.31 6.79 6.92
C LYS A 112 10.19 5.71 5.86
N VAL A 113 10.70 5.98 4.67
CA VAL A 113 10.70 5.01 3.59
C VAL A 113 11.47 3.78 4.00
N GLN A 114 12.67 3.96 4.56
CA GLN A 114 13.51 2.84 4.98
C GLN A 114 12.81 2.01 6.05
N LYS A 115 12.18 2.66 7.01
CA LYS A 115 11.45 1.95 8.07
C LYS A 115 10.39 1.02 7.47
N TRP A 116 9.61 1.52 6.52
CA TRP A 116 8.55 0.72 5.93
C TRP A 116 9.07 -0.33 4.96
N GLU A 117 10.18 -0.03 4.27
CA GLU A 117 10.84 -1.05 3.45
C GLU A 117 11.23 -2.25 4.32
N GLU A 118 11.86 -1.98 5.45
CA GLU A 118 12.28 -3.04 6.34
C GLU A 118 11.10 -3.82 6.90
N ARG A 119 10.04 -3.12 7.29
CA ARG A 119 8.87 -3.77 7.86
C ARG A 119 8.13 -4.64 6.84
N LEU A 120 7.93 -4.11 5.64
CA LEU A 120 7.22 -4.86 4.61
C LEU A 120 8.04 -6.03 4.09
N ARG A 121 9.31 -5.81 3.86
CA ARG A 121 10.20 -6.90 3.44
C ARG A 121 10.37 -7.94 4.54
N GLY A 122 10.38 -7.47 5.78
CA GLY A 122 10.50 -8.37 6.93
C GLY A 122 9.36 -9.38 7.01
N VAL A 123 8.16 -8.94 6.67
CA VAL A 123 7.01 -9.85 6.64
C VAL A 123 7.24 -10.98 5.63
N LEU A 124 7.77 -10.62 4.45
CA LEU A 124 7.91 -11.57 3.35
C LEU A 124 9.14 -12.46 3.49
N ASN A 125 10.15 -11.98 4.18
CA ASN A 125 11.40 -12.72 4.37
C ASN A 125 11.50 -13.38 5.72
N ASP A 126 10.47 -13.27 6.52
CA ASP A 126 10.46 -13.85 7.87
C ASP A 126 10.12 -15.32 7.76
N GLU A 127 11.05 -16.13 8.13
CA GLU A 127 10.85 -17.58 8.10
C GLU A 127 10.78 -18.15 9.49
#